data_912ee6280f9be993e21016076b684e27
#
_entry.id   912ee6280f9be993e21016076b684e27
#
_cell.length_a   1.000
_cell.length_b   1.000
_cell.length_c   1.000
_cell.angle_alpha   90.00
_cell.angle_beta   90.00
_cell.angle_gamma   90.00
#
_symmetry.space_group_name_H-M   'P 1'
#
loop_
_entity.id
_entity.type
_entity.pdbx_description
1 polymer ?
#
loop_
_entity_poly.entity_id
_entity_poly.type
_entity_poly.pdbx_seq_one_letter_code
_entity_poly.pdbx_strand_id
1 'polypeptide(L)'
;MRTGKGLQAASRFAVILALMVMMMGAFLQVGTPQSAAAQQAAGTQVNVELVLDSSGSMAEKTSTGETRIDAAKRVMNDVIDAIPADRPEINVGFRVFGHKGNNTEAGRAESCQSSDLTVPIKGVNKDALTQQVANYAPVGWTPIGLSLERAAKDFPAASDKVVNAIILVTDGLETCDRDPCALATALKKSDAAVTAYVVGLGLDAEELRVTGCIADNTGGQIVGAQNAEELSAALFSFLEELQVVVTTGTLEIESIGGIFPLATLTCSGQAATDASPQGGKAFTYTFTKDTNKVEAPVGVCDLVWTNPSGEKTAIRVNIEADRTTRVRGSLLKFPNGAGEIYVLKAQDGTVIWQDQIEQGDYVWVLPGIYTCDLLELVGDPILLSFTVQTLPGAATQVEIFTAP
;
A
#
# COMPACT_ATOMS: atom_id res chain seq x y z
N MET A 1 12.38 76.69 -35.23
CA MET A 1 13.04 75.92 -34.17
C MET A 1 12.14 74.80 -33.68
N ARG A 2 12.42 73.58 -34.20
CA ARG A 2 11.72 72.34 -33.74
C ARG A 2 12.68 71.59 -32.82
N THR A 3 12.34 71.28 -31.61
CA THR A 3 12.86 70.09 -30.91
C THR A 3 12.10 69.93 -29.55
N GLY A 4 11.64 68.74 -29.21
CA GLY A 4 11.37 68.39 -27.83
C GLY A 4 9.99 67.83 -27.50
N LYS A 5 9.41 66.93 -28.32
CA LYS A 5 8.20 66.16 -27.90
C LYS A 5 8.28 64.63 -28.12
N GLY A 6 9.47 64.09 -28.42
CA GLY A 6 9.60 62.66 -28.75
C GLY A 6 10.10 61.74 -27.59
N LEU A 7 10.55 62.29 -26.45
CA LEU A 7 11.23 61.47 -25.42
C LEU A 7 10.37 61.09 -24.19
N GLN A 8 9.15 61.62 -24.06
CA GLN A 8 8.29 61.30 -22.92
C GLN A 8 7.28 60.16 -23.16
N ALA A 9 7.04 59.74 -24.42
CA ALA A 9 6.16 58.65 -24.76
C ALA A 9 6.82 57.26 -24.59
N ALA A 10 8.12 57.14 -24.81
CA ALA A 10 8.84 55.85 -24.67
C ALA A 10 9.04 55.38 -23.21
N SER A 11 9.12 56.33 -22.27
CA SER A 11 9.28 56.00 -20.82
C SER A 11 8.02 55.47 -20.16
N ARG A 12 6.83 55.88 -20.63
CA ARG A 12 5.55 55.40 -20.07
C ARG A 12 5.16 54.00 -20.56
N PHE A 13 5.59 53.61 -21.76
CA PHE A 13 5.34 52.26 -22.28
C PHE A 13 6.23 51.19 -21.63
N ALA A 14 7.48 51.53 -21.31
CA ALA A 14 8.39 50.61 -20.62
C ALA A 14 7.98 50.32 -19.18
N VAL A 15 7.40 51.28 -18.45
CA VAL A 15 6.93 51.10 -17.08
C VAL A 15 5.64 50.29 -17.02
N ILE A 16 4.73 50.44 -17.99
CA ILE A 16 3.48 49.66 -18.06
C ILE A 16 3.76 48.19 -18.44
N LEU A 17 4.73 47.94 -19.31
CA LEU A 17 5.14 46.58 -19.68
C LEU A 17 5.84 45.84 -18.55
N ALA A 18 6.65 46.54 -17.72
CA ALA A 18 7.30 45.96 -16.54
C ALA A 18 6.29 45.66 -15.39
N LEU A 19 5.25 46.46 -15.26
CA LEU A 19 4.17 46.22 -14.26
C LEU A 19 3.22 45.09 -14.70
N MET A 20 2.98 44.89 -15.99
CA MET A 20 2.22 43.74 -16.51
C MET A 20 2.96 42.41 -16.37
N VAL A 21 4.27 42.39 -16.52
CA VAL A 21 5.09 41.19 -16.32
C VAL A 21 5.17 40.81 -14.82
N MET A 22 5.14 41.77 -13.89
CA MET A 22 5.10 41.51 -12.45
C MET A 22 3.71 41.06 -11.95
N MET A 23 2.61 41.38 -12.63
CA MET A 23 1.28 40.90 -12.23
C MET A 23 0.91 39.53 -12.83
N MET A 24 1.65 39.02 -13.81
CA MET A 24 1.44 37.67 -14.37
C MET A 24 2.19 36.56 -13.61
N GLY A 25 2.99 36.91 -12.59
CA GLY A 25 3.72 35.96 -11.73
C GLY A 25 2.96 35.46 -10.49
N ALA A 26 1.75 35.94 -10.23
CA ALA A 26 0.91 35.48 -9.14
C ALA A 26 -0.15 34.50 -9.64
N PHE A 27 0.25 33.49 -10.43
CA PHE A 27 -0.59 32.32 -10.60
C PHE A 27 -0.57 31.52 -9.30
N LEU A 28 -1.72 31.47 -8.66
CA LEU A 28 -2.05 30.59 -7.57
C LEU A 28 -1.38 29.22 -7.79
N GLN A 29 -0.38 28.94 -7.01
CA GLN A 29 -0.07 27.57 -6.67
C GLN A 29 -1.27 27.08 -5.81
N VAL A 30 -2.26 26.53 -6.49
CA VAL A 30 -3.19 25.61 -5.84
C VAL A 30 -2.29 24.43 -5.44
N GLY A 31 -1.76 24.49 -4.23
CA GLY A 31 -1.13 23.36 -3.59
C GLY A 31 -2.15 22.24 -3.63
N THR A 32 -1.90 21.21 -4.44
CA THR A 32 -2.49 19.90 -4.23
C THR A 32 -2.30 19.61 -2.75
N PRO A 33 -3.32 19.11 -2.02
CA PRO A 33 -3.09 18.60 -0.70
C PRO A 33 -2.08 17.46 -0.86
N GLN A 34 -0.83 17.78 -0.63
CA GLN A 34 0.20 16.80 -0.40
C GLN A 34 -0.25 16.12 0.89
N SER A 35 -0.77 14.90 0.75
CA SER A 35 -0.93 14.00 1.88
C SER A 35 0.40 14.05 2.61
N ALA A 36 0.38 14.62 3.80
CA ALA A 36 1.52 14.59 4.69
C ALA A 36 1.61 13.18 5.30
N ALA A 37 1.80 12.18 4.45
CA ALA A 37 2.54 11.00 4.83
C ALA A 37 3.94 11.55 5.12
N ALA A 38 4.22 11.76 6.40
CA ALA A 38 5.53 12.18 6.85
C ALA A 38 6.51 11.15 6.31
N GLN A 39 7.27 11.53 5.30
CA GLN A 39 8.32 10.73 4.71
C GLN A 39 9.34 10.54 5.82
N GLN A 40 9.24 9.42 6.54
CA GLN A 40 10.19 9.08 7.59
C GLN A 40 11.57 9.05 6.95
N ALA A 41 12.50 9.82 7.52
CA ALA A 41 13.86 9.87 7.03
C ALA A 41 14.47 8.46 7.11
N ALA A 42 15.19 8.04 6.07
CA ALA A 42 15.91 6.77 6.07
C ALA A 42 16.76 6.62 7.36
N GLY A 43 16.48 5.57 8.15
CA GLY A 43 17.12 5.32 9.43
C GLY A 43 16.30 5.73 10.67
N THR A 44 15.01 6.04 10.55
CA THR A 44 14.11 6.22 11.70
C THR A 44 13.77 4.86 12.32
N GLN A 45 14.05 4.73 13.62
CA GLN A 45 13.66 3.55 14.39
C GLN A 45 12.17 3.63 14.74
N VAL A 46 11.43 2.56 14.47
CA VAL A 46 10.00 2.44 14.79
C VAL A 46 9.82 1.33 15.82
N ASN A 47 9.25 1.69 16.95
CA ASN A 47 8.96 0.79 18.04
C ASN A 47 7.45 0.69 18.19
N VAL A 48 6.91 -0.52 18.05
CA VAL A 48 5.47 -0.79 18.15
C VAL A 48 5.23 -1.79 19.28
N GLU A 49 4.30 -1.47 20.16
CA GLU A 49 3.76 -2.39 21.13
C GLU A 49 2.33 -2.79 20.73
N LEU A 50 2.15 -4.03 20.33
CA LEU A 50 0.83 -4.61 20.11
C LEU A 50 0.22 -4.95 21.48
N VAL A 51 -0.94 -4.39 21.79
CA VAL A 51 -1.61 -4.55 23.08
C VAL A 51 -2.94 -5.24 22.87
N LEU A 52 -3.09 -6.44 23.48
CA LEU A 52 -4.29 -7.26 23.37
C LEU A 52 -5.10 -7.23 24.67
N ASP A 53 -6.36 -6.88 24.52
CA ASP A 53 -7.38 -7.11 25.55
C ASP A 53 -7.68 -8.61 25.67
N SER A 54 -7.60 -9.14 26.88
CA SER A 54 -7.98 -10.50 27.23
C SER A 54 -9.00 -10.52 28.38
N SER A 55 -9.79 -9.45 28.48
CA SER A 55 -10.91 -9.35 29.43
C SER A 55 -12.04 -10.29 29.05
N GLY A 56 -12.95 -10.54 30.02
CA GLY A 56 -14.03 -11.51 29.85
C GLY A 56 -14.98 -11.21 28.70
N SER A 57 -15.18 -9.94 28.34
CA SER A 57 -16.02 -9.49 27.20
C SER A 57 -15.48 -9.95 25.84
N MET A 58 -14.19 -10.18 25.72
CA MET A 58 -13.58 -10.72 24.49
C MET A 58 -14.07 -12.15 24.15
N ALA A 59 -14.80 -12.82 25.03
CA ALA A 59 -15.54 -14.06 24.74
C ALA A 59 -16.82 -13.82 23.93
N GLU A 60 -17.32 -12.61 23.87
CA GLU A 60 -18.49 -12.27 23.08
C GLU A 60 -18.21 -12.43 21.57
N LYS A 61 -19.29 -12.46 20.78
CA LYS A 61 -19.20 -12.69 19.35
C LYS A 61 -19.16 -11.39 18.56
N THR A 62 -18.37 -11.40 17.51
CA THR A 62 -18.40 -10.39 16.44
C THR A 62 -19.69 -10.51 15.63
N SER A 63 -19.93 -9.55 14.74
CA SER A 63 -21.09 -9.56 13.83
C SER A 63 -21.12 -10.77 12.88
N THR A 64 -19.97 -11.43 12.66
CA THR A 64 -19.85 -12.65 11.82
C THR A 64 -19.96 -13.95 12.61
N GLY A 65 -20.06 -13.88 13.95
CA GLY A 65 -20.30 -15.04 14.84
C GLY A 65 -19.04 -15.70 15.39
N GLU A 66 -17.85 -15.28 15.02
CA GLU A 66 -16.56 -15.62 15.63
C GLU A 66 -16.44 -14.90 16.99
N THR A 67 -15.71 -15.47 17.97
CA THR A 67 -15.47 -14.73 19.21
C THR A 67 -14.50 -13.55 18.95
N ARG A 68 -14.64 -12.46 19.72
CA ARG A 68 -13.77 -11.28 19.58
C ARG A 68 -12.30 -11.65 19.80
N ILE A 69 -12.01 -12.52 20.77
CA ILE A 69 -10.61 -12.96 21.02
C ILE A 69 -10.07 -13.80 19.88
N ASP A 70 -10.85 -14.67 19.25
CA ASP A 70 -10.39 -15.49 18.13
C ASP A 70 -10.15 -14.62 16.90
N ALA A 71 -11.05 -13.68 16.62
CA ALA A 71 -10.88 -12.68 15.58
C ALA A 71 -9.60 -11.85 15.79
N ALA A 72 -9.38 -11.35 17.01
CA ALA A 72 -8.20 -10.56 17.35
C ALA A 72 -6.91 -11.36 17.21
N LYS A 73 -6.86 -12.60 17.68
CA LYS A 73 -5.69 -13.48 17.55
C LYS A 73 -5.36 -13.79 16.10
N ARG A 74 -6.37 -14.14 15.31
CA ARG A 74 -6.18 -14.45 13.89
C ARG A 74 -5.61 -13.23 13.15
N VAL A 75 -6.25 -12.07 13.31
CA VAL A 75 -5.80 -10.84 12.63
C VAL A 75 -4.43 -10.37 13.13
N MET A 76 -4.14 -10.50 14.44
CA MET A 76 -2.79 -10.18 14.94
C MET A 76 -1.72 -11.09 14.34
N ASN A 77 -2.01 -12.38 14.12
CA ASN A 77 -1.06 -13.28 13.45
C ASN A 77 -0.85 -12.88 11.99
N ASP A 78 -1.91 -12.53 11.23
CA ASP A 78 -1.80 -12.03 9.87
C ASP A 78 -0.92 -10.76 9.79
N VAL A 79 -1.12 -9.86 10.75
CA VAL A 79 -0.33 -8.63 10.90
C VAL A 79 1.14 -8.95 11.20
N ILE A 80 1.41 -9.84 12.16
CA ILE A 80 2.78 -10.26 12.54
C ILE A 80 3.50 -10.88 11.33
N ASP A 81 2.78 -11.69 10.55
CA ASP A 81 3.34 -12.32 9.35
C ASP A 81 3.67 -11.30 8.25
N ALA A 82 2.93 -10.21 8.16
CA ALA A 82 3.17 -9.14 7.20
C ALA A 82 4.34 -8.23 7.58
N ILE A 83 4.73 -8.15 8.86
CA ILE A 83 5.85 -7.29 9.29
C ILE A 83 7.17 -7.85 8.78
N PRO A 84 8.00 -7.09 8.04
CA PRO A 84 9.30 -7.55 7.56
C PRO A 84 10.27 -7.80 8.74
N ALA A 85 10.85 -8.98 8.83
CA ALA A 85 11.81 -9.33 9.88
C ALA A 85 13.25 -8.91 9.56
N ASP A 86 13.53 -8.53 8.34
CA ASP A 86 14.83 -8.09 7.82
C ASP A 86 15.07 -6.59 7.90
N ARG A 87 14.14 -5.84 8.46
CA ARG A 87 14.24 -4.39 8.70
C ARG A 87 14.68 -4.11 10.14
N PRO A 88 15.98 -3.83 10.38
CA PRO A 88 16.55 -3.69 11.73
C PRO A 88 16.04 -2.45 12.48
N GLU A 89 15.46 -1.49 11.77
CA GLU A 89 14.87 -0.29 12.36
C GLU A 89 13.48 -0.55 12.98
N ILE A 90 12.83 -1.69 12.68
CA ILE A 90 11.52 -2.05 13.23
C ILE A 90 11.69 -2.92 14.46
N ASN A 91 11.04 -2.54 15.54
CA ASN A 91 10.98 -3.30 16.78
C ASN A 91 9.52 -3.49 17.20
N VAL A 92 9.12 -4.73 17.46
CA VAL A 92 7.74 -5.07 17.84
C VAL A 92 7.75 -5.83 19.16
N GLY A 93 6.95 -5.32 20.11
CA GLY A 93 6.66 -5.97 21.37
C GLY A 93 5.20 -6.42 21.45
N PHE A 94 4.89 -7.25 22.43
CA PHE A 94 3.53 -7.68 22.69
C PHE A 94 3.20 -7.61 24.17
N ARG A 95 2.12 -6.89 24.49
CA ARG A 95 1.52 -6.78 25.81
C ARG A 95 0.12 -7.37 25.80
N VAL A 96 -0.27 -7.96 26.91
CA VAL A 96 -1.64 -8.45 27.16
C VAL A 96 -2.11 -7.91 28.48
N PHE A 97 -3.40 -7.62 28.59
CA PHE A 97 -4.02 -7.28 29.87
C PHE A 97 -5.34 -8.04 30.09
N GLY A 98 -5.84 -8.03 31.34
CA GLY A 98 -7.08 -8.71 31.69
C GLY A 98 -7.00 -10.24 31.69
N HIS A 99 -5.79 -10.80 31.58
CA HIS A 99 -5.55 -12.23 31.40
C HIS A 99 -5.36 -13.04 32.73
N LYS A 100 -5.50 -12.37 33.89
CA LYS A 100 -5.41 -13.02 35.23
C LYS A 100 -6.68 -12.78 36.04
N GLY A 101 -6.86 -13.57 37.08
CA GLY A 101 -8.06 -13.53 37.93
C GLY A 101 -9.28 -14.08 37.21
N ASN A 102 -10.39 -13.39 37.32
CA ASN A 102 -11.62 -13.64 36.57
C ASN A 102 -12.48 -12.36 36.50
N ASN A 103 -13.57 -12.39 35.74
CA ASN A 103 -14.48 -11.26 35.54
C ASN A 103 -15.54 -11.09 36.63
N THR A 104 -15.36 -11.73 37.82
CA THR A 104 -16.21 -11.50 39.00
C THR A 104 -15.54 -10.53 39.96
N GLU A 105 -16.31 -9.95 40.89
CA GLU A 105 -15.77 -9.04 41.91
C GLU A 105 -14.65 -9.69 42.76
N ALA A 106 -14.72 -11.00 43.01
CA ALA A 106 -13.68 -11.72 43.74
C ALA A 106 -12.33 -11.79 43.00
N GLY A 107 -12.35 -11.80 41.67
CA GLY A 107 -11.13 -11.79 40.82
C GLY A 107 -10.64 -10.41 40.45
N ARG A 108 -11.39 -9.35 40.76
CA ARG A 108 -11.13 -7.99 40.33
C ARG A 108 -9.75 -7.47 40.71
N ALA A 109 -9.36 -7.65 41.98
CA ALA A 109 -8.09 -7.16 42.49
C ALA A 109 -6.88 -7.74 41.76
N GLU A 110 -6.91 -9.03 41.43
CA GLU A 110 -5.86 -9.69 40.64
C GLU A 110 -5.90 -9.24 39.17
N SER A 111 -7.10 -9.23 38.60
CA SER A 111 -7.28 -8.88 37.18
C SER A 111 -6.87 -7.44 36.89
N CYS A 112 -7.24 -6.50 37.76
CA CYS A 112 -6.90 -5.08 37.62
C CYS A 112 -5.40 -4.78 37.81
N GLN A 113 -4.59 -5.78 38.16
CA GLN A 113 -3.12 -5.72 38.18
C GLN A 113 -2.47 -6.49 37.01
N SER A 114 -3.29 -7.15 36.16
CA SER A 114 -2.78 -7.94 35.04
C SER A 114 -2.57 -7.11 33.79
N SER A 115 -1.34 -6.70 33.56
CA SER A 115 -0.88 -6.11 32.30
C SER A 115 0.61 -6.42 32.18
N ASP A 116 0.96 -7.33 31.27
CA ASP A 116 2.31 -7.89 31.17
C ASP A 116 2.85 -7.72 29.74
N LEU A 117 4.07 -7.12 29.61
CA LEU A 117 4.85 -7.16 28.38
C LEU A 117 5.48 -8.55 28.27
N THR A 118 5.02 -9.36 27.35
CA THR A 118 5.44 -10.79 27.22
C THR A 118 6.43 -11.00 26.08
N VAL A 119 6.46 -10.12 25.11
CA VAL A 119 7.54 -10.00 24.13
C VAL A 119 8.09 -8.58 24.21
N PRO A 120 9.39 -8.40 24.52
CA PRO A 120 9.99 -7.08 24.62
C PRO A 120 10.07 -6.39 23.24
N ILE A 121 10.04 -5.06 23.22
CA ILE A 121 10.16 -4.24 21.99
C ILE A 121 11.62 -4.27 21.51
N LYS A 122 11.99 -5.33 20.77
CA LYS A 122 13.37 -5.57 20.32
C LYS A 122 13.41 -6.41 19.06
N GLY A 123 13.60 -5.77 17.90
CA GLY A 123 13.51 -6.45 16.60
C GLY A 123 12.13 -7.03 16.34
N VAL A 124 12.01 -7.89 15.33
CA VAL A 124 10.78 -8.60 14.98
C VAL A 124 10.99 -10.09 15.18
N ASN A 125 10.50 -10.64 16.29
CA ASN A 125 10.54 -12.08 16.58
C ASN A 125 9.13 -12.66 16.35
N LYS A 126 8.82 -13.05 15.12
CA LYS A 126 7.50 -13.55 14.72
C LYS A 126 7.07 -14.77 15.53
N ASP A 127 7.97 -15.74 15.75
CA ASP A 127 7.65 -16.96 16.50
C ASP A 127 7.25 -16.64 17.94
N ALA A 128 7.97 -15.76 18.62
CA ALA A 128 7.64 -15.36 19.98
C ALA A 128 6.32 -14.57 20.04
N LEU A 129 6.09 -13.66 19.07
CA LEU A 129 4.86 -12.88 18.98
C LEU A 129 3.66 -13.78 18.75
N THR A 130 3.69 -14.65 17.74
CA THR A 130 2.61 -15.60 17.41
C THR A 130 2.32 -16.56 18.57
N GLN A 131 3.36 -17.10 19.22
CA GLN A 131 3.21 -17.96 20.39
C GLN A 131 2.50 -17.23 21.53
N GLN A 132 2.88 -15.98 21.81
CA GLN A 132 2.25 -15.22 22.90
C GLN A 132 0.81 -14.81 22.55
N VAL A 133 0.52 -14.39 21.34
CA VAL A 133 -0.86 -14.12 20.89
C VAL A 133 -1.76 -15.34 21.09
N ALA A 134 -1.28 -16.54 20.80
CA ALA A 134 -2.07 -17.77 20.94
C ALA A 134 -2.41 -18.13 22.41
N ASN A 135 -1.57 -17.74 23.38
CA ASN A 135 -1.64 -18.24 24.77
C ASN A 135 -2.81 -17.71 25.61
N TYR A 136 -3.44 -16.61 25.23
CA TYR A 136 -4.39 -15.91 26.11
C TYR A 136 -5.84 -16.24 25.78
N ALA A 137 -6.66 -16.28 26.81
CA ALA A 137 -8.10 -16.51 26.74
C ALA A 137 -8.84 -15.37 27.48
N PRO A 138 -10.10 -15.08 27.13
CA PRO A 138 -10.90 -14.07 27.83
C PRO A 138 -11.14 -14.47 29.30
N VAL A 139 -10.64 -13.67 30.25
CA VAL A 139 -10.67 -14.07 31.66
C VAL A 139 -11.17 -12.98 32.60
N GLY A 140 -10.59 -11.78 32.55
CA GLY A 140 -10.67 -10.84 33.65
C GLY A 140 -11.37 -9.52 33.34
N TRP A 141 -10.98 -8.50 34.09
CA TRP A 141 -11.39 -7.10 33.94
C TRP A 141 -10.52 -6.35 32.94
N THR A 142 -10.84 -5.10 32.68
CA THR A 142 -10.22 -4.30 31.58
C THR A 142 -9.33 -3.17 32.12
N PRO A 143 -8.06 -3.44 32.54
CA PRO A 143 -7.14 -2.43 33.09
C PRO A 143 -6.38 -1.67 31.98
N ILE A 144 -7.07 -0.93 31.14
CA ILE A 144 -6.46 -0.13 30.06
C ILE A 144 -5.48 0.90 30.65
N GLY A 145 -5.92 1.64 31.67
CA GLY A 145 -5.08 2.67 32.29
C GLY A 145 -3.78 2.12 32.87
N LEU A 146 -3.82 0.96 33.53
CA LEU A 146 -2.60 0.27 33.98
C LEU A 146 -1.67 -0.08 32.81
N SER A 147 -2.25 -0.53 31.71
CA SER A 147 -1.49 -0.91 30.52
C SER A 147 -0.77 0.29 29.91
N LEU A 148 -1.43 1.43 29.79
CA LEU A 148 -0.81 2.68 29.33
C LEU A 148 0.30 3.16 30.26
N GLU A 149 0.10 3.08 31.59
CA GLU A 149 1.11 3.44 32.59
C GLU A 149 2.35 2.55 32.51
N ARG A 150 2.18 1.25 32.29
CA ARG A 150 3.28 0.29 32.16
C ARG A 150 4.00 0.44 30.83
N ALA A 151 3.26 0.56 29.74
CA ALA A 151 3.81 0.75 28.40
C ALA A 151 4.74 1.98 28.31
N ALA A 152 4.46 3.05 29.05
CA ALA A 152 5.34 4.23 29.09
C ALA A 152 6.80 3.92 29.46
N LYS A 153 7.06 2.78 30.10
CA LYS A 153 8.39 2.36 30.58
C LYS A 153 9.07 1.35 29.64
N ASP A 154 8.36 0.87 28.62
CA ASP A 154 8.85 -0.18 27.73
C ASP A 154 9.57 0.40 26.51
N PHE A 155 9.31 1.66 26.20
CA PHE A 155 9.87 2.35 25.05
C PHE A 155 11.14 3.13 25.36
N PRO A 156 12.07 3.26 24.39
CA PRO A 156 13.16 4.21 24.49
C PRO A 156 12.64 5.65 24.44
N ALA A 157 13.49 6.61 24.82
CA ALA A 157 13.17 8.03 24.66
C ALA A 157 12.93 8.37 23.18
N ALA A 158 11.87 9.13 22.88
CA ALA A 158 11.56 9.58 21.54
C ALA A 158 12.57 10.63 21.04
N SER A 159 12.75 10.71 19.74
CA SER A 159 13.55 11.73 19.06
C SER A 159 13.08 11.87 17.62
N ASP A 160 13.68 12.76 16.84
CA ASP A 160 13.41 12.88 15.40
C ASP A 160 13.71 11.60 14.60
N LYS A 161 14.41 10.64 15.23
CA LYS A 161 14.78 9.35 14.63
C LYS A 161 14.20 8.15 15.38
N VAL A 162 13.32 8.36 16.33
CA VAL A 162 12.70 7.31 17.14
C VAL A 162 11.20 7.61 17.27
N VAL A 163 10.39 6.73 16.71
CA VAL A 163 8.93 6.75 16.79
C VAL A 163 8.48 5.60 17.69
N ASN A 164 7.67 5.92 18.70
CA ASN A 164 7.09 4.96 19.63
C ASN A 164 5.57 4.94 19.47
N ALA A 165 4.99 3.76 19.26
CA ALA A 165 3.56 3.60 19.06
C ALA A 165 3.00 2.40 19.83
N ILE A 166 1.79 2.56 20.36
CA ILE A 166 0.96 1.46 20.85
C ILE A 166 -0.14 1.23 19.83
N ILE A 167 -0.45 -0.03 19.54
CA ILE A 167 -1.65 -0.44 18.83
C ILE A 167 -2.48 -1.29 19.79
N LEU A 168 -3.54 -0.69 20.32
CA LEU A 168 -4.44 -1.31 21.30
C LEU A 168 -5.67 -1.90 20.60
N VAL A 169 -5.91 -3.18 20.81
CA VAL A 169 -7.16 -3.86 20.46
C VAL A 169 -7.92 -4.14 21.73
N THR A 170 -9.12 -3.55 21.88
CA THR A 170 -10.01 -3.71 23.04
C THR A 170 -11.47 -3.77 22.60
N ASP A 171 -12.28 -4.44 23.35
CA ASP A 171 -13.72 -4.55 23.14
C ASP A 171 -14.54 -3.92 24.28
N GLY A 172 -13.89 -3.18 25.18
CA GLY A 172 -14.55 -2.59 26.34
C GLY A 172 -13.89 -1.30 26.83
N LEU A 173 -14.58 -0.73 27.81
CA LEU A 173 -14.12 0.45 28.54
C LEU A 173 -13.23 0.03 29.72
N GLU A 174 -12.47 0.99 30.26
CA GLU A 174 -11.74 0.83 31.51
C GLU A 174 -12.68 0.42 32.65
N THR A 175 -12.36 -0.66 33.37
CA THR A 175 -13.19 -1.19 34.47
C THR A 175 -12.46 -1.29 35.82
N CYS A 176 -11.21 -0.83 35.89
CA CYS A 176 -10.32 -0.92 37.05
C CYS A 176 -10.08 0.41 37.78
N ASP A 177 -11.04 1.33 37.68
CA ASP A 177 -11.08 2.63 38.39
C ASP A 177 -9.90 3.57 38.06
N ARG A 178 -9.33 3.47 36.84
CA ARG A 178 -8.29 4.38 36.35
C ARG A 178 -8.88 5.32 35.30
N ASP A 179 -8.24 6.46 35.14
CA ASP A 179 -8.57 7.41 34.07
C ASP A 179 -7.64 7.17 32.86
N PRO A 180 -8.06 6.44 31.82
CA PRO A 180 -7.20 6.16 30.68
C PRO A 180 -6.89 7.42 29.87
N CYS A 181 -7.76 8.45 29.86
CA CYS A 181 -7.53 9.70 29.15
C CYS A 181 -6.41 10.51 29.80
N ALA A 182 -6.40 10.60 31.13
CA ALA A 182 -5.32 11.25 31.88
C ALA A 182 -3.99 10.51 31.72
N LEU A 183 -4.04 9.17 31.74
CA LEU A 183 -2.85 8.33 31.55
C LEU A 183 -2.30 8.38 30.11
N ALA A 184 -3.17 8.46 29.10
CA ALA A 184 -2.76 8.71 27.74
C ALA A 184 -2.05 10.08 27.58
N THR A 185 -2.59 11.12 28.23
CA THR A 185 -1.93 12.43 28.29
C THR A 185 -0.54 12.36 28.95
N ALA A 186 -0.42 11.59 30.04
CA ALA A 186 0.86 11.38 30.72
C ALA A 186 1.85 10.58 29.84
N LEU A 187 1.35 9.56 29.13
CA LEU A 187 2.11 8.75 28.18
C LEU A 187 2.71 9.61 27.06
N LYS A 188 1.91 10.52 26.47
CA LYS A 188 2.39 11.46 25.44
C LYS A 188 3.44 12.43 25.95
N LYS A 189 3.31 12.86 27.20
CA LYS A 189 4.25 13.79 27.85
C LYS A 189 5.49 13.13 28.45
N SER A 190 5.55 11.80 28.45
CA SER A 190 6.73 11.06 28.89
C SER A 190 7.90 11.25 27.91
N ASP A 191 9.10 10.89 28.33
CA ASP A 191 10.28 10.91 27.45
C ASP A 191 10.11 10.01 26.20
N ALA A 192 9.29 8.95 26.32
CA ALA A 192 8.97 8.06 25.21
C ALA A 192 8.00 8.69 24.19
N ALA A 193 7.23 9.71 24.58
CA ALA A 193 6.27 10.45 23.73
C ALA A 193 5.40 9.58 22.82
N VAL A 194 4.86 8.48 23.36
CA VAL A 194 4.17 7.43 22.64
C VAL A 194 2.90 7.94 21.98
N THR A 195 2.63 7.49 20.76
CA THR A 195 1.35 7.67 20.06
C THR A 195 0.52 6.38 20.19
N ALA A 196 -0.75 6.48 20.54
CA ALA A 196 -1.63 5.32 20.70
C ALA A 196 -2.68 5.26 19.59
N TYR A 197 -2.69 4.14 18.88
CA TYR A 197 -3.71 3.76 17.91
C TYR A 197 -4.65 2.75 18.58
N VAL A 198 -5.95 2.92 18.43
CA VAL A 198 -6.94 2.10 19.12
C VAL A 198 -7.89 1.47 18.12
N VAL A 199 -8.11 0.17 18.22
CA VAL A 199 -9.23 -0.50 17.54
C VAL A 199 -10.24 -0.96 18.60
N GLY A 200 -11.44 -0.39 18.53
CA GLY A 200 -12.58 -0.79 19.35
C GLY A 200 -13.36 -1.91 18.65
N LEU A 201 -13.16 -3.14 19.09
CA LEU A 201 -13.77 -4.33 18.48
C LEU A 201 -15.16 -4.58 19.08
N GLY A 202 -16.22 -4.29 18.32
CA GLY A 202 -17.59 -4.43 18.76
C GLY A 202 -18.08 -3.31 19.69
N LEU A 203 -17.32 -2.22 19.84
CA LEU A 203 -17.75 -1.03 20.58
C LEU A 203 -18.85 -0.27 19.83
N ASP A 204 -19.79 0.28 20.58
CA ASP A 204 -20.77 1.21 20.02
C ASP A 204 -20.19 2.62 19.84
N ALA A 205 -20.98 3.54 19.27
CA ALA A 205 -20.53 4.90 18.97
C ALA A 205 -20.19 5.72 20.22
N GLU A 206 -20.87 5.50 21.35
CA GLU A 206 -20.58 6.19 22.61
C GLU A 206 -19.33 5.62 23.29
N GLU A 207 -19.16 4.32 23.29
CA GLU A 207 -17.97 3.64 23.79
C GLU A 207 -16.71 4.04 22.99
N LEU A 208 -16.82 4.11 21.66
CA LEU A 208 -15.75 4.62 20.80
C LEU A 208 -15.42 6.08 21.12
N ARG A 209 -16.43 6.91 21.38
CA ARG A 209 -16.21 8.32 21.73
C ARG A 209 -15.49 8.45 23.08
N VAL A 210 -15.85 7.63 24.06
CA VAL A 210 -15.22 7.63 25.41
C VAL A 210 -13.78 7.13 25.32
N THR A 211 -13.54 6.02 24.62
CA THR A 211 -12.23 5.40 24.47
C THR A 211 -11.32 6.24 23.55
N GLY A 212 -11.92 7.04 22.65
CA GLY A 212 -11.22 7.88 21.68
C GLY A 212 -10.23 8.86 22.29
N CYS A 213 -10.46 9.29 23.53
CA CYS A 213 -9.54 10.17 24.24
C CYS A 213 -8.11 9.61 24.36
N ILE A 214 -7.93 8.28 24.31
CA ILE A 214 -6.61 7.64 24.35
C ILE A 214 -5.82 8.01 23.08
N ALA A 215 -6.46 7.88 21.93
CA ALA A 215 -5.87 8.26 20.65
C ALA A 215 -5.70 9.80 20.55
N ASP A 216 -6.76 10.56 20.82
CA ASP A 216 -6.75 12.02 20.73
C ASP A 216 -5.65 12.67 21.58
N ASN A 217 -5.50 12.22 22.84
CA ASN A 217 -4.51 12.76 23.76
C ASN A 217 -3.07 12.37 23.42
N THR A 218 -2.86 11.36 22.58
CA THR A 218 -1.54 10.91 22.14
C THR A 218 -1.22 11.29 20.70
N GLY A 219 -2.20 11.82 19.95
CA GLY A 219 -2.04 12.19 18.55
C GLY A 219 -2.12 11.01 17.59
N GLY A 220 -2.76 9.91 18.00
CA GLY A 220 -3.07 8.76 17.15
C GLY A 220 -4.49 8.76 16.64
N GLN A 221 -5.01 7.57 16.32
CA GLN A 221 -6.35 7.39 15.75
C GLN A 221 -7.12 6.30 16.48
N ILE A 222 -8.45 6.40 16.48
CA ILE A 222 -9.35 5.33 16.91
C ILE A 222 -10.25 4.91 15.75
N VAL A 223 -10.40 3.59 15.56
CA VAL A 223 -11.29 2.99 14.56
C VAL A 223 -12.16 1.93 15.23
N GLY A 224 -13.46 1.95 14.93
CA GLY A 224 -14.37 0.86 15.33
C GLY A 224 -14.31 -0.28 14.32
N ALA A 225 -14.35 -1.52 14.81
CA ALA A 225 -14.45 -2.72 14.00
C ALA A 225 -15.56 -3.63 14.55
N GLN A 226 -16.40 -4.19 13.69
CA GLN A 226 -17.50 -5.08 14.09
C GLN A 226 -17.21 -6.56 13.81
N ASN A 227 -16.12 -6.82 13.08
CA ASN A 227 -15.68 -8.16 12.67
C ASN A 227 -14.17 -8.16 12.38
N ALA A 228 -13.63 -9.35 12.09
CA ALA A 228 -12.21 -9.53 11.82
C ALA A 228 -11.71 -8.81 10.55
N GLU A 229 -12.55 -8.65 9.53
CA GLU A 229 -12.18 -7.95 8.29
C GLU A 229 -11.94 -6.45 8.57
N GLU A 230 -12.85 -5.82 9.31
CA GLU A 230 -12.71 -4.41 9.70
C GLU A 230 -11.53 -4.22 10.68
N LEU A 231 -11.32 -5.17 11.63
CA LEU A 231 -10.17 -5.18 12.52
C LEU A 231 -8.85 -5.25 11.74
N SER A 232 -8.78 -6.16 10.75
CA SER A 232 -7.61 -6.30 9.88
C SER A 232 -7.32 -5.01 9.12
N ALA A 233 -8.34 -4.41 8.49
CA ALA A 233 -8.19 -3.16 7.76
C ALA A 233 -7.64 -2.02 8.65
N ALA A 234 -8.14 -1.90 9.89
CA ALA A 234 -7.68 -0.90 10.84
C ALA A 234 -6.22 -1.12 11.26
N LEU A 235 -5.84 -2.36 11.61
CA LEU A 235 -4.47 -2.67 12.04
C LEU A 235 -3.45 -2.45 10.91
N PHE A 236 -3.75 -2.89 9.69
CA PHE A 236 -2.87 -2.66 8.54
C PHE A 236 -2.73 -1.17 8.24
N SER A 237 -3.83 -0.38 8.29
CA SER A 237 -3.79 1.07 8.10
C SER A 237 -2.85 1.77 9.10
N PHE A 238 -2.88 1.38 10.38
CA PHE A 238 -1.99 1.93 11.40
C PHE A 238 -0.53 1.56 11.17
N LEU A 239 -0.27 0.32 10.77
CA LEU A 239 1.10 -0.13 10.46
C LEU A 239 1.66 0.50 9.18
N GLU A 240 0.82 0.80 8.20
CA GLU A 240 1.18 1.58 7.01
C GLU A 240 1.53 3.02 7.38
N GLU A 241 0.72 3.67 8.20
CA GLU A 241 1.00 5.03 8.69
C GLU A 241 2.33 5.08 9.45
N LEU A 242 2.62 4.05 10.24
CA LEU A 242 3.89 3.88 10.95
C LEU A 242 5.03 3.39 10.05
N GLN A 243 4.79 3.11 8.77
CA GLN A 243 5.74 2.55 7.81
C GLN A 243 6.39 1.21 8.27
N VAL A 244 5.68 0.47 9.10
CA VAL A 244 6.07 -0.87 9.58
C VAL A 244 5.80 -1.92 8.52
N VAL A 245 4.67 -1.82 7.83
CA VAL A 245 4.34 -2.63 6.66
C VAL A 245 4.27 -1.74 5.42
N VAL A 246 4.63 -2.30 4.28
CA VAL A 246 4.51 -1.64 2.98
C VAL A 246 3.63 -2.53 2.12
N THR A 247 2.45 -2.05 1.82
CA THR A 247 1.45 -2.80 1.04
C THR A 247 1.45 -2.42 -0.44
N THR A 248 2.32 -1.48 -0.82
CA THR A 248 2.48 -1.05 -2.20
C THR A 248 3.90 -1.23 -2.70
N GLY A 249 4.02 -1.44 -3.98
CA GLY A 249 5.25 -1.35 -4.74
C GLY A 249 5.01 -0.51 -5.98
N THR A 250 6.06 -0.26 -6.75
CA THR A 250 5.95 0.51 -7.99
C THR A 250 5.98 -0.41 -9.20
N LEU A 251 5.05 -0.22 -10.15
CA LEU A 251 5.17 -0.76 -11.50
C LEU A 251 5.54 0.36 -12.46
N GLU A 252 6.57 0.13 -13.27
CA GLU A 252 7.04 1.04 -14.31
C GLU A 252 7.10 0.32 -15.65
N ILE A 253 6.44 0.87 -16.68
CA ILE A 253 6.52 0.40 -18.07
C ILE A 253 7.48 1.29 -18.83
N GLU A 254 8.47 0.70 -19.49
CA GLU A 254 9.44 1.45 -20.29
C GLU A 254 8.95 1.60 -21.73
N SER A 255 9.01 2.82 -22.27
CA SER A 255 8.76 3.10 -23.68
C SER A 255 9.93 2.63 -24.55
N ILE A 256 9.64 2.27 -25.80
CA ILE A 256 10.65 1.86 -26.78
C ILE A 256 10.54 2.76 -28.01
N GLY A 257 11.63 3.45 -28.32
CA GLY A 257 11.67 4.33 -29.48
C GLY A 257 10.62 5.46 -29.47
N GLY A 258 10.20 5.90 -28.27
CA GLY A 258 9.15 6.90 -28.08
C GLY A 258 7.73 6.36 -28.22
N ILE A 259 7.57 5.04 -28.42
CA ILE A 259 6.27 4.35 -28.47
C ILE A 259 5.98 3.76 -27.10
N PHE A 260 4.80 4.04 -26.59
CA PHE A 260 4.32 3.55 -25.32
C PHE A 260 3.05 2.73 -25.53
N PRO A 261 2.97 1.49 -25.02
CA PRO A 261 1.78 0.69 -25.15
C PRO A 261 0.63 1.26 -24.29
N LEU A 262 -0.57 1.25 -24.81
CA LEU A 262 -1.75 1.47 -24.00
C LEU A 262 -1.94 0.23 -23.11
N ALA A 263 -1.60 0.33 -21.85
CA ALA A 263 -1.63 -0.80 -20.93
C ALA A 263 -2.54 -0.53 -19.73
N THR A 264 -3.18 -1.57 -19.22
CA THR A 264 -4.01 -1.53 -18.02
C THR A 264 -3.50 -2.57 -17.04
N LEU A 265 -3.20 -2.13 -15.82
CA LEU A 265 -2.89 -3.00 -14.68
C LEU A 265 -4.18 -3.27 -13.94
N THR A 266 -4.45 -4.52 -13.64
CA THR A 266 -5.54 -4.93 -12.75
C THR A 266 -4.97 -5.86 -11.70
N CYS A 267 -4.97 -5.41 -10.46
CA CYS A 267 -4.70 -6.25 -9.32
C CYS A 267 -6.08 -6.67 -8.79
N SER A 268 -6.41 -7.94 -8.94
CA SER A 268 -7.50 -8.52 -8.17
C SER A 268 -7.08 -8.32 -6.72
N GLY A 269 -7.91 -7.60 -5.96
CA GLY A 269 -7.74 -7.57 -4.52
C GLY A 269 -7.53 -9.01 -4.10
N GLN A 270 -6.46 -9.30 -3.35
CA GLN A 270 -6.11 -10.67 -3.02
C GLN A 270 -7.38 -11.37 -2.57
N ALA A 271 -7.72 -12.47 -3.24
CA ALA A 271 -8.73 -13.35 -2.71
C ALA A 271 -8.28 -13.64 -1.27
N ALA A 272 -9.17 -13.39 -0.30
CA ALA A 272 -8.90 -13.68 1.09
C ALA A 272 -8.24 -15.05 1.17
N THR A 273 -6.92 -15.06 1.26
CA THR A 273 -6.17 -16.24 1.65
C THR A 273 -6.18 -16.24 3.18
N ASP A 274 -6.01 -17.40 3.80
CA ASP A 274 -5.89 -17.50 5.27
C ASP A 274 -4.80 -16.55 5.84
N ALA A 275 -3.92 -16.01 4.99
CA ALA A 275 -2.84 -15.08 5.32
C ALA A 275 -3.12 -13.61 4.95
N SER A 276 -4.23 -13.29 4.28
CA SER A 276 -4.64 -11.92 3.96
C SER A 276 -6.15 -11.84 3.74
N PRO A 277 -6.93 -11.62 4.81
CA PRO A 277 -8.39 -11.56 4.77
C PRO A 277 -8.94 -10.28 4.12
N GLN A 278 -8.09 -9.39 3.60
CA GLN A 278 -8.54 -8.23 2.86
C GLN A 278 -8.98 -8.66 1.45
N GLY A 279 -10.26 -8.95 1.29
CA GLY A 279 -10.95 -8.84 0.01
C GLY A 279 -10.88 -7.39 -0.48
N GLY A 280 -9.68 -6.93 -0.88
CA GLY A 280 -9.43 -5.57 -1.29
C GLY A 280 -10.20 -5.24 -2.56
N LYS A 281 -10.68 -4.02 -2.69
CA LYS A 281 -11.20 -3.48 -3.95
C LYS A 281 -10.20 -3.75 -5.06
N ALA A 282 -10.67 -4.28 -6.20
CA ALA A 282 -9.86 -4.45 -7.38
C ALA A 282 -9.19 -3.11 -7.73
N PHE A 283 -7.87 -3.11 -7.77
CA PHE A 283 -7.09 -1.96 -8.22
C PHE A 283 -6.97 -2.00 -9.73
N THR A 284 -7.32 -0.93 -10.41
CA THR A 284 -7.16 -0.82 -11.86
C THR A 284 -6.52 0.52 -12.20
N TYR A 285 -5.48 0.48 -13.03
CA TYR A 285 -4.76 1.64 -13.50
C TYR A 285 -4.44 1.54 -14.98
N THR A 286 -4.64 2.62 -15.72
CA THR A 286 -4.31 2.70 -17.15
C THR A 286 -3.07 3.54 -17.35
N PHE A 287 -2.05 2.93 -17.93
CA PHE A 287 -0.80 3.60 -18.29
C PHE A 287 -0.95 4.41 -19.58
N THR A 288 -0.25 5.54 -19.62
CA THR A 288 -0.13 6.39 -20.80
C THR A 288 1.35 6.79 -20.96
N LYS A 289 1.69 7.42 -22.10
CA LYS A 289 3.05 7.93 -22.32
C LYS A 289 3.53 8.93 -21.25
N ASP A 290 2.60 9.64 -20.62
CA ASP A 290 2.90 10.66 -19.60
C ASP A 290 2.80 10.10 -18.18
N THR A 291 2.21 8.91 -18.02
CA THR A 291 1.99 8.23 -16.75
C THR A 291 2.38 6.76 -16.85
N ASN A 292 3.70 6.54 -17.00
CA ASN A 292 4.28 5.21 -17.19
C ASN A 292 4.64 4.50 -15.88
N LYS A 293 4.31 5.09 -14.74
CA LYS A 293 4.65 4.60 -13.41
C LYS A 293 3.45 4.73 -12.47
N VAL A 294 3.23 3.70 -11.66
CA VAL A 294 2.14 3.67 -10.69
C VAL A 294 2.56 2.95 -9.42
N GLU A 295 2.08 3.42 -8.27
CA GLU A 295 2.09 2.64 -7.04
C GLU A 295 0.89 1.70 -7.05
N ALA A 296 1.16 0.41 -6.89
CA ALA A 296 0.16 -0.64 -6.96
C ALA A 296 0.29 -1.58 -5.74
N PRO A 297 -0.81 -2.23 -5.34
CA PRO A 297 -0.78 -3.19 -4.24
C PRO A 297 0.23 -4.31 -4.48
N VAL A 298 0.91 -4.74 -3.40
CA VAL A 298 1.81 -5.89 -3.41
C VAL A 298 1.05 -7.15 -3.81
N GLY A 299 1.64 -7.96 -4.66
CA GLY A 299 1.06 -9.22 -5.11
C GLY A 299 1.08 -9.41 -6.61
N VAL A 300 0.37 -10.43 -7.08
CA VAL A 300 0.30 -10.77 -8.51
C VAL A 300 -0.84 -9.99 -9.16
N CYS A 301 -0.49 -9.19 -10.15
CA CYS A 301 -1.43 -8.37 -10.91
C CYS A 301 -1.41 -8.79 -12.39
N ASP A 302 -2.51 -8.60 -13.09
CA ASP A 302 -2.61 -8.78 -14.52
C ASP A 302 -2.31 -7.45 -15.23
N LEU A 303 -1.26 -7.43 -16.04
CA LEU A 303 -0.93 -6.31 -16.93
C LEU A 303 -1.36 -6.66 -18.33
N VAL A 304 -2.32 -5.90 -18.85
CA VAL A 304 -2.90 -6.10 -20.18
C VAL A 304 -2.56 -4.91 -21.05
N TRP A 305 -1.93 -5.11 -22.20
CA TRP A 305 -1.78 -4.06 -23.20
C TRP A 305 -2.58 -4.34 -24.45
N THR A 306 -2.99 -3.28 -25.10
CA THR A 306 -3.77 -3.32 -26.33
C THR A 306 -2.89 -2.84 -27.49
N ASN A 307 -2.74 -3.64 -28.49
CA ASN A 307 -2.06 -3.28 -29.74
C ASN A 307 -2.93 -2.32 -30.57
N PRO A 308 -2.35 -1.61 -31.56
CA PRO A 308 -3.12 -0.70 -32.45
C PRO A 308 -4.31 -1.38 -33.13
N SER A 309 -4.20 -2.68 -33.45
CA SER A 309 -5.29 -3.52 -33.99
C SER A 309 -6.44 -3.77 -33.02
N GLY A 310 -6.28 -3.42 -31.73
CA GLY A 310 -7.28 -3.70 -30.69
C GLY A 310 -7.11 -5.04 -29.97
N GLU A 311 -6.17 -5.88 -30.41
CA GLU A 311 -5.87 -7.13 -29.74
C GLU A 311 -5.17 -6.88 -28.40
N LYS A 312 -5.47 -7.77 -27.43
CA LYS A 312 -4.98 -7.66 -26.05
C LYS A 312 -4.02 -8.79 -25.72
N THR A 313 -2.89 -8.42 -25.15
CA THR A 313 -1.95 -9.38 -24.57
C THR A 313 -1.86 -9.14 -23.06
N ALA A 314 -1.90 -10.22 -22.29
CA ALA A 314 -1.86 -10.16 -20.83
C ALA A 314 -0.65 -10.91 -20.29
N ILE A 315 -0.02 -10.35 -19.25
CA ILE A 315 0.98 -11.03 -18.44
C ILE A 315 0.67 -10.84 -16.96
N ARG A 316 1.16 -11.76 -16.16
CA ARG A 316 1.19 -11.58 -14.70
C ARG A 316 2.47 -10.91 -14.28
N VAL A 317 2.34 -9.85 -13.49
CA VAL A 317 3.46 -9.12 -12.89
C VAL A 317 3.37 -9.26 -11.37
N ASN A 318 4.50 -9.55 -10.74
CA ASN A 318 4.57 -9.56 -9.28
C ASN A 318 5.04 -8.19 -8.80
N ILE A 319 4.21 -7.53 -8.00
CA ILE A 319 4.53 -6.26 -7.36
C ILE A 319 5.13 -6.57 -6.00
N GLU A 320 6.39 -6.24 -5.80
CA GLU A 320 7.10 -6.43 -4.53
C GLU A 320 7.03 -5.15 -3.68
N ALA A 321 6.89 -5.31 -2.37
CA ALA A 321 6.84 -4.20 -1.44
C ALA A 321 8.08 -3.29 -1.56
N ASP A 322 7.86 -1.98 -1.59
CA ASP A 322 8.90 -0.94 -1.61
C ASP A 322 9.93 -1.10 -2.76
N ARG A 323 9.56 -1.82 -3.83
CA ARG A 323 10.40 -2.04 -5.01
C ARG A 323 9.75 -1.56 -6.28
N THR A 324 10.59 -1.22 -7.26
CA THR A 324 10.12 -0.91 -8.61
C THR A 324 10.23 -2.15 -9.49
N THR A 325 9.09 -2.73 -9.84
CA THR A 325 8.97 -3.74 -10.89
C THR A 325 8.99 -3.04 -12.24
N ARG A 326 9.96 -3.35 -13.09
CA ARG A 326 10.06 -2.75 -14.42
C ARG A 326 9.65 -3.76 -15.48
N VAL A 327 8.69 -3.36 -16.31
CA VAL A 327 8.29 -4.13 -17.48
C VAL A 327 8.91 -3.51 -18.72
N ARG A 328 9.80 -4.27 -19.33
CA ARG A 328 10.44 -3.94 -20.61
C ARG A 328 9.89 -4.83 -21.69
N GLY A 329 9.18 -4.23 -22.63
CA GLY A 329 8.73 -4.92 -23.82
C GLY A 329 9.77 -4.92 -24.93
N SER A 330 9.33 -5.35 -26.06
CA SER A 330 10.01 -5.25 -27.35
C SER A 330 9.03 -4.72 -28.38
N LEU A 331 9.53 -4.01 -29.37
CA LEU A 331 8.71 -3.46 -30.45
C LEU A 331 9.03 -4.21 -31.74
N LEU A 332 8.04 -4.89 -32.30
CA LEU A 332 8.11 -5.40 -33.66
C LEU A 332 7.55 -4.35 -34.62
N LYS A 333 8.35 -3.93 -35.57
CA LYS A 333 7.93 -3.07 -36.68
C LYS A 333 7.86 -3.89 -37.94
N PHE A 334 6.73 -3.80 -38.59
CA PHE A 334 6.51 -4.50 -39.87
C PHE A 334 6.86 -3.59 -41.04
N PRO A 335 7.33 -4.15 -42.18
CA PRO A 335 7.58 -3.38 -43.38
C PRO A 335 6.29 -2.79 -43.94
N ASN A 336 6.41 -1.80 -44.81
CA ASN A 336 5.27 -1.26 -45.54
C ASN A 336 4.66 -2.38 -46.39
N GLY A 337 3.55 -2.95 -45.96
CA GLY A 337 2.88 -4.02 -46.66
C GLY A 337 1.87 -3.54 -47.67
N ALA A 338 1.55 -4.39 -48.61
CA ALA A 338 0.54 -4.18 -49.67
C ALA A 338 -0.81 -4.79 -49.32
N GLY A 339 -1.11 -4.93 -48.02
CA GLY A 339 -2.39 -5.50 -47.56
C GLY A 339 -2.33 -6.97 -47.12
N GLU A 340 -1.10 -7.50 -46.95
CA GLU A 340 -0.93 -8.87 -46.44
C GLU A 340 -1.28 -8.92 -44.95
N ILE A 341 -1.69 -10.11 -44.49
CA ILE A 341 -2.01 -10.39 -43.08
C ILE A 341 -0.85 -11.10 -42.42
N TYR A 342 -0.43 -10.57 -41.29
CA TYR A 342 0.60 -11.17 -40.45
C TYR A 342 -0.03 -11.79 -39.22
N VAL A 343 0.37 -13.03 -38.90
CA VAL A 343 -0.03 -13.75 -37.69
C VAL A 343 1.19 -14.02 -36.85
N LEU A 344 1.29 -13.35 -35.71
CA LEU A 344 2.36 -13.54 -34.75
C LEU A 344 1.98 -14.59 -33.72
N LYS A 345 2.79 -15.63 -33.57
CA LYS A 345 2.57 -16.74 -32.64
C LYS A 345 3.70 -16.89 -31.63
N ALA A 346 3.34 -17.21 -30.41
CA ALA A 346 4.29 -17.68 -29.41
C ALA A 346 4.84 -19.06 -29.77
N GLN A 347 5.88 -19.52 -29.07
CA GLN A 347 6.50 -20.84 -29.31
C GLN A 347 5.56 -22.03 -29.12
N ASP A 348 4.54 -21.89 -28.29
CA ASP A 348 3.49 -22.93 -28.08
C ASP A 348 2.40 -22.91 -29.16
N GLY A 349 2.51 -22.02 -30.14
CA GLY A 349 1.54 -21.86 -31.23
C GLY A 349 0.38 -20.91 -30.92
N THR A 350 0.34 -20.34 -29.70
CA THR A 350 -0.70 -19.37 -29.34
C THR A 350 -0.55 -18.12 -30.19
N VAL A 351 -1.64 -17.68 -30.84
CA VAL A 351 -1.68 -16.43 -31.60
C VAL A 351 -1.61 -15.26 -30.63
N ILE A 352 -0.57 -14.45 -30.77
CA ILE A 352 -0.33 -13.25 -29.94
C ILE A 352 -0.92 -12.01 -30.60
N TRP A 353 -0.90 -11.99 -31.93
CA TRP A 353 -1.42 -10.89 -32.71
C TRP A 353 -1.67 -11.33 -34.16
N GLN A 354 -2.69 -10.79 -34.77
CA GLN A 354 -3.04 -11.01 -36.18
C GLN A 354 -3.72 -9.77 -36.71
N ASP A 355 -3.19 -9.18 -37.78
CA ASP A 355 -3.86 -8.07 -38.49
C ASP A 355 -3.32 -7.89 -39.90
N GLN A 356 -4.06 -7.10 -40.68
CA GLN A 356 -3.60 -6.58 -41.98
C GLN A 356 -2.71 -5.36 -41.72
N ILE A 357 -1.49 -5.40 -42.22
CA ILE A 357 -0.51 -4.35 -41.93
C ILE A 357 -0.70 -3.14 -42.82
N GLU A 358 -0.87 -1.98 -42.18
CA GLU A 358 -0.78 -0.68 -42.79
C GLU A 358 0.65 -0.09 -42.64
N GLN A 359 0.94 0.99 -43.36
CA GLN A 359 2.25 1.60 -43.36
C GLN A 359 2.70 2.09 -41.97
N GLY A 360 3.74 1.48 -41.43
CA GLY A 360 4.35 1.89 -40.15
C GLY A 360 3.77 1.23 -38.90
N ASP A 361 2.98 0.18 -39.06
CA ASP A 361 2.43 -0.58 -37.93
C ASP A 361 3.51 -1.23 -37.08
N TYR A 362 3.22 -1.33 -35.82
CA TYR A 362 4.07 -1.97 -34.84
C TYR A 362 3.24 -2.78 -33.83
N VAL A 363 3.87 -3.82 -33.30
CA VAL A 363 3.30 -4.63 -32.20
C VAL A 363 4.25 -4.58 -31.01
N TRP A 364 3.71 -4.25 -29.86
CA TRP A 364 4.44 -4.31 -28.60
C TRP A 364 4.29 -5.72 -28.01
N VAL A 365 5.41 -6.40 -27.77
CA VAL A 365 5.46 -7.78 -27.27
C VAL A 365 6.47 -7.92 -26.14
N LEU A 366 6.39 -9.03 -25.39
CA LEU A 366 7.47 -9.37 -24.47
C LEU A 366 8.74 -9.78 -25.23
N PRO A 367 9.93 -9.65 -24.61
CA PRO A 367 11.14 -10.24 -25.17
C PRO A 367 10.99 -11.75 -25.34
N GLY A 368 11.31 -12.27 -26.51
CA GLY A 368 11.13 -13.70 -26.78
C GLY A 368 11.39 -14.09 -28.23
N ILE A 369 11.05 -15.31 -28.53
CA ILE A 369 11.09 -15.87 -29.88
C ILE A 369 9.65 -16.11 -30.33
N TYR A 370 9.33 -15.60 -31.50
CA TYR A 370 7.99 -15.68 -32.10
C TYR A 370 8.07 -16.28 -33.50
N THR A 371 7.03 -16.97 -33.89
CA THR A 371 6.80 -17.35 -35.31
C THR A 371 5.86 -16.33 -35.93
N CYS A 372 6.22 -15.80 -37.05
CA CYS A 372 5.40 -14.87 -37.83
C CYS A 372 5.02 -15.52 -39.14
N ASP A 373 3.73 -15.70 -39.35
CA ASP A 373 3.16 -16.27 -40.59
C ASP A 373 2.57 -15.12 -41.42
N LEU A 374 2.78 -15.18 -42.73
CA LEU A 374 2.26 -14.24 -43.72
C LEU A 374 1.19 -14.95 -44.57
N LEU A 375 0.05 -14.26 -44.73
CA LEU A 375 -1.08 -14.74 -45.53
C LEU A 375 -1.61 -13.64 -46.46
N GLU A 376 -2.28 -13.98 -47.56
CA GLU A 376 -3.02 -13.01 -48.38
C GLU A 376 -4.32 -12.58 -47.71
N LEU A 377 -5.08 -13.57 -47.20
CA LEU A 377 -6.33 -13.34 -46.47
C LEU A 377 -6.43 -14.28 -45.26
N VAL A 378 -7.27 -13.91 -44.26
CA VAL A 378 -7.52 -14.78 -43.12
C VAL A 378 -8.12 -16.12 -43.55
N GLY A 379 -7.43 -17.20 -43.18
CA GLY A 379 -7.83 -18.57 -43.53
C GLY A 379 -7.17 -19.13 -44.78
N ASP A 380 -6.39 -18.35 -45.49
CA ASP A 380 -5.60 -18.80 -46.62
C ASP A 380 -4.39 -19.65 -46.19
N PRO A 381 -3.78 -20.41 -47.09
CA PRO A 381 -2.52 -21.06 -46.83
C PRO A 381 -1.42 -20.06 -46.48
N ILE A 382 -0.53 -20.45 -45.56
CA ILE A 382 0.63 -19.63 -45.16
C ILE A 382 1.55 -19.47 -46.37
N LEU A 383 1.75 -18.23 -46.78
CA LEU A 383 2.67 -17.88 -47.89
C LEU A 383 4.14 -17.97 -47.45
N LEU A 384 4.40 -17.51 -46.24
CA LEU A 384 5.73 -17.50 -45.66
C LEU A 384 5.62 -17.64 -44.15
N SER A 385 6.51 -18.41 -43.54
CA SER A 385 6.66 -18.51 -42.09
C SER A 385 8.13 -18.26 -41.70
N PHE A 386 8.36 -17.38 -40.72
CA PHE A 386 9.71 -17.05 -40.27
C PHE A 386 9.72 -16.82 -38.76
N THR A 387 10.92 -16.94 -38.18
CA THR A 387 11.11 -16.74 -36.73
C THR A 387 11.68 -15.35 -36.47
N VAL A 388 11.11 -14.65 -35.50
CA VAL A 388 11.55 -13.34 -35.04
C VAL A 388 12.00 -13.47 -33.58
N GLN A 389 13.22 -13.02 -33.28
CA GLN A 389 13.68 -12.89 -31.91
C GLN A 389 13.64 -11.43 -31.49
N THR A 390 13.03 -11.17 -30.34
CA THR A 390 12.92 -9.83 -29.75
C THR A 390 13.74 -9.74 -28.47
N LEU A 391 14.37 -8.59 -28.23
CA LEU A 391 15.20 -8.33 -27.06
C LEU A 391 14.57 -7.23 -26.19
N PRO A 392 14.79 -7.27 -24.85
CA PRO A 392 14.24 -6.27 -23.93
C PRO A 392 14.67 -4.85 -24.31
N GLY A 393 13.71 -3.93 -24.43
CA GLY A 393 13.98 -2.53 -24.73
C GLY A 393 14.40 -2.25 -26.19
N ALA A 394 14.38 -3.25 -27.07
CA ALA A 394 14.77 -3.11 -28.47
C ALA A 394 13.56 -2.99 -29.41
N ALA A 395 13.72 -2.22 -30.49
CA ALA A 395 12.82 -2.27 -31.64
C ALA A 395 13.44 -3.21 -32.67
N THR A 396 12.71 -4.25 -33.06
CA THR A 396 13.11 -5.20 -34.11
C THR A 396 12.28 -4.91 -35.35
N GLN A 397 12.94 -4.58 -36.46
CA GLN A 397 12.28 -4.43 -37.74
C GLN A 397 12.19 -5.78 -38.41
N VAL A 398 10.98 -6.15 -38.85
CA VAL A 398 10.75 -7.32 -39.69
C VAL A 398 11.04 -6.90 -41.13
N GLU A 399 12.03 -7.53 -41.76
CA GLU A 399 12.33 -7.31 -43.17
C GLU A 399 12.02 -8.58 -43.96
N ILE A 400 11.15 -8.47 -44.93
CA ILE A 400 10.82 -9.57 -45.85
C ILE A 400 11.56 -9.31 -47.14
N PHE A 401 12.53 -10.16 -47.44
CA PHE A 401 13.18 -10.16 -48.76
C PHE A 401 12.37 -11.03 -49.69
N THR A 402 11.57 -10.41 -50.55
CA THR A 402 11.05 -11.14 -51.72
C THR A 402 12.21 -11.41 -52.65
N ALA A 403 12.54 -12.66 -52.92
CA ALA A 403 13.54 -12.98 -53.93
C ALA A 403 13.05 -12.44 -55.28
N PRO A 404 13.98 -11.87 -56.11
CA PRO A 404 13.64 -11.26 -57.40
C PRO A 404 13.06 -12.25 -58.41
#